data_ee02d7f418b3116b7fad77a615353b37
#
_entry.id   ee02d7f418b3116b7fad77a615353b37
#
_cell.length_a   1.000
_cell.length_b   1.000
_cell.length_c   1.000
_cell.angle_alpha   90.00
_cell.angle_beta   90.00
_cell.angle_gamma   90.00
#
_symmetry.space_group_name_H-M   'P 1'
#
loop_
_entity.id
_entity.type
_entity.pdbx_description
1 polymer ?
#
loop_
_entity_poly.entity_id
_entity_poly.type
_entity_poly.pdbx_seq_one_letter_code
_entity_poly.pdbx_strand_id
1 'polypeptide(L)'
;MKNKIFLASILLTPILVVVASSLYFSYGISSDDTWRDNTKNHGVFFKSYFEFNQFNKNEKETLIEFEDGKWVMAVYITKPTKAVESLKWMRRLNVALNRDINRVKRVAFYSNALIEEDVNTLLKEYPRTDLINDKNGILINVLQRNSFIDMNEENPIFIIDPYGRAVMYFEPSTDKVEYKKILKDLKVLI
;
A
#
# COMPACT_ATOMS: atom_id res chain seq x y z
N MET A 1 54.07 17.09 -22.32
CA MET A 1 52.71 16.92 -22.84
C MET A 1 51.95 15.76 -22.17
N LYS A 2 52.59 14.57 -21.98
CA LYS A 2 51.93 13.38 -21.38
C LYS A 2 51.30 13.60 -20.02
N ASN A 3 51.94 14.37 -19.13
CA ASN A 3 51.41 14.61 -17.75
C ASN A 3 50.14 15.50 -17.72
N LYS A 4 49.99 16.42 -18.69
CA LYS A 4 48.76 17.25 -18.77
C LYS A 4 47.55 16.45 -19.22
N ILE A 5 47.76 15.50 -20.15
CA ILE A 5 46.70 14.60 -20.62
C ILE A 5 46.28 13.65 -19.49
N PHE A 6 47.23 13.12 -18.73
CA PHE A 6 46.99 12.25 -17.58
C PHE A 6 46.17 12.98 -16.48
N LEU A 7 46.55 14.23 -16.17
CA LEU A 7 45.85 15.03 -15.18
C LEU A 7 44.44 15.39 -15.64
N ALA A 8 44.28 15.70 -16.93
CA ALA A 8 42.97 15.95 -17.51
C ALA A 8 42.05 14.72 -17.47
N SER A 9 42.60 13.52 -17.74
CA SER A 9 41.80 12.28 -17.69
C SER A 9 41.31 11.97 -16.28
N ILE A 10 42.12 12.17 -15.23
CA ILE A 10 41.71 11.99 -13.82
C ILE A 10 40.57 12.95 -13.45
N LEU A 11 40.64 14.19 -13.91
CA LEU A 11 39.61 15.19 -13.63
C LEU A 11 38.29 14.92 -14.39
N LEU A 12 38.39 14.41 -15.63
CA LEU A 12 37.22 14.14 -16.49
C LEU A 12 36.46 12.85 -16.13
N THR A 13 37.16 11.85 -15.59
CA THR A 13 36.56 10.54 -15.27
C THR A 13 35.35 10.66 -14.32
N PRO A 14 35.38 11.35 -13.18
CA PRO A 14 34.22 11.44 -12.29
C PRO A 14 33.05 12.18 -12.98
N ILE A 15 33.32 13.17 -13.80
CA ILE A 15 32.27 13.89 -14.55
C ILE A 15 31.58 12.94 -15.55
N LEU A 16 32.36 12.16 -16.30
CA LEU A 16 31.84 11.16 -17.25
C LEU A 16 31.00 10.11 -16.54
N VAL A 17 31.44 9.63 -15.37
CA VAL A 17 30.66 8.65 -14.58
C VAL A 17 29.34 9.23 -14.13
N VAL A 18 29.32 10.47 -13.63
CA VAL A 18 28.08 11.13 -13.20
C VAL A 18 27.13 11.34 -14.39
N VAL A 19 27.64 11.81 -15.51
CA VAL A 19 26.83 12.03 -16.73
C VAL A 19 26.30 10.70 -17.26
N ALA A 20 27.13 9.66 -17.34
CA ALA A 20 26.72 8.34 -17.80
C ALA A 20 25.67 7.71 -16.87
N SER A 21 25.86 7.82 -15.54
CA SER A 21 24.88 7.37 -14.57
C SER A 21 23.55 8.11 -14.70
N SER A 22 23.62 9.45 -14.84
CA SER A 22 22.42 10.28 -14.99
C SER A 22 21.64 9.93 -16.26
N LEU A 23 22.34 9.72 -17.38
CA LEU A 23 21.74 9.28 -18.63
C LEU A 23 21.16 7.88 -18.51
N TYR A 24 21.88 6.95 -17.88
CA TYR A 24 21.38 5.59 -17.63
C TYR A 24 20.09 5.59 -16.81
N PHE A 25 20.05 6.38 -15.73
CA PHE A 25 18.83 6.51 -14.93
C PHE A 25 17.72 7.23 -15.70
N SER A 26 18.02 8.26 -16.47
CA SER A 26 17.03 9.02 -17.23
C SER A 26 16.42 8.21 -18.37
N TYR A 27 17.23 7.45 -19.10
CA TYR A 27 16.75 6.66 -20.24
C TYR A 27 16.31 5.24 -19.83
N GLY A 28 16.93 4.65 -18.82
CA GLY A 28 16.60 3.30 -18.35
C GLY A 28 15.30 3.23 -17.54
N ILE A 29 14.95 4.31 -16.82
CA ILE A 29 13.75 4.35 -15.99
C ILE A 29 12.53 4.83 -16.79
N SER A 30 12.72 5.62 -17.85
CA SER A 30 11.59 6.16 -18.61
C SER A 30 11.00 5.22 -19.66
N SER A 31 11.61 4.08 -19.93
CA SER A 31 11.16 3.20 -21.02
C SER A 31 10.46 1.90 -20.56
N ASP A 32 10.46 1.57 -19.28
CA ASP A 32 9.86 0.31 -18.87
C ASP A 32 9.43 0.31 -17.40
N ASP A 33 8.21 -0.18 -17.12
CA ASP A 33 7.72 -0.51 -15.77
C ASP A 33 8.51 -1.67 -15.11
N THR A 34 9.58 -2.13 -15.73
CA THR A 34 10.39 -3.29 -15.32
C THR A 34 11.10 -3.11 -13.98
N TRP A 35 11.29 -1.86 -13.49
CA TRP A 35 11.82 -1.66 -12.14
C TRP A 35 10.82 -2.15 -11.06
N ARG A 36 9.51 -2.15 -11.37
CA ARG A 36 8.47 -2.68 -10.49
C ARG A 36 8.53 -4.19 -10.40
N ASP A 37 8.82 -4.86 -11.51
CA ASP A 37 8.94 -6.32 -11.57
C ASP A 37 10.22 -6.84 -10.86
N ASN A 38 11.25 -6.01 -10.76
CA ASN A 38 12.50 -6.35 -10.09
C ASN A 38 12.54 -6.04 -8.59
N THR A 39 11.46 -5.51 -8.02
CA THR A 39 11.38 -5.29 -6.58
C THR A 39 11.25 -6.63 -5.84
N LYS A 40 11.90 -6.73 -4.67
CA LYS A 40 11.79 -7.93 -3.80
C LYS A 40 10.46 -8.01 -3.06
N ASN A 41 9.55 -7.09 -3.33
CA ASN A 41 8.24 -7.04 -2.72
C ASN A 41 7.30 -8.04 -3.38
N HIS A 42 6.40 -8.60 -2.59
CA HIS A 42 5.39 -9.52 -3.07
C HIS A 42 4.05 -8.83 -3.34
N GLY A 43 3.85 -7.65 -2.72
CA GLY A 43 2.69 -6.80 -3.00
C GLY A 43 2.83 -6.05 -4.32
N VAL A 44 1.70 -5.77 -4.96
CA VAL A 44 1.62 -5.00 -6.21
C VAL A 44 1.47 -3.52 -5.87
N PHE A 45 2.34 -2.68 -6.42
CA PHE A 45 2.24 -1.23 -6.22
C PHE A 45 1.05 -0.65 -6.99
N PHE A 46 0.41 0.37 -6.40
CA PHE A 46 -0.58 1.15 -7.13
C PHE A 46 0.06 1.89 -8.32
N LYS A 47 -0.70 2.11 -9.40
CA LYS A 47 -0.24 2.80 -10.62
C LYS A 47 0.24 4.21 -10.33
N SER A 48 -0.43 4.92 -9.41
CA SER A 48 -0.05 6.24 -8.92
C SER A 48 -0.30 6.37 -7.43
N TYR A 49 0.43 7.26 -6.77
CA TYR A 49 0.18 7.60 -5.37
C TYR A 49 -1.08 8.45 -5.25
N PHE A 50 -1.86 8.19 -4.21
CA PHE A 50 -2.99 9.03 -3.81
C PHE A 50 -3.08 9.05 -2.28
N GLU A 51 -3.66 10.10 -1.73
CA GLU A 51 -3.73 10.34 -0.29
C GLU A 51 -5.10 9.97 0.28
N PHE A 52 -5.10 9.34 1.44
CA PHE A 52 -6.31 8.90 2.13
C PHE A 52 -6.97 9.98 2.98
N ASN A 53 -6.27 11.06 3.33
CA ASN A 53 -6.81 12.12 4.19
C ASN A 53 -8.07 12.79 3.60
N GLN A 54 -8.18 12.86 2.28
CA GLN A 54 -9.36 13.39 1.61
C GLN A 54 -10.62 12.52 1.80
N PHE A 55 -10.48 11.24 2.14
CA PHE A 55 -11.57 10.30 2.34
C PHE A 55 -11.98 10.14 3.82
N ASN A 56 -11.26 10.76 4.73
CA ASN A 56 -11.44 10.66 6.19
C ASN A 56 -12.50 11.62 6.74
N LYS A 57 -13.19 12.37 5.90
CA LYS A 57 -14.19 13.34 6.31
C LYS A 57 -15.53 12.66 6.63
N ASN A 58 -15.58 11.91 7.71
CA ASN A 58 -16.85 11.50 8.31
C ASN A 58 -17.37 12.62 9.21
N GLU A 59 -18.63 13.00 9.01
CA GLU A 59 -19.32 14.07 9.75
C GLU A 59 -19.58 13.77 11.23
N LYS A 60 -19.18 12.61 11.72
CA LYS A 60 -19.30 12.20 13.13
C LYS A 60 -17.98 11.64 13.67
N GLU A 61 -17.25 12.51 14.32
CA GLU A 61 -16.51 12.35 15.59
C GLU A 61 -15.31 11.39 15.70
N THR A 62 -14.99 10.52 14.80
CA THR A 62 -13.73 9.79 14.91
C THR A 62 -12.91 9.99 13.64
N LEU A 63 -12.17 11.08 13.60
CA LEU A 63 -11.14 11.30 12.60
C LEU A 63 -10.06 10.22 12.78
N ILE A 64 -10.09 9.21 11.92
CA ILE A 64 -8.97 8.29 11.83
C ILE A 64 -7.85 9.05 11.16
N GLU A 65 -6.83 9.37 11.92
CA GLU A 65 -5.67 10.07 11.44
C GLU A 65 -4.78 9.08 10.65
N PHE A 66 -4.51 9.38 9.39
CA PHE A 66 -3.61 8.58 8.55
C PHE A 66 -2.17 9.08 8.58
N GLU A 67 -1.92 10.27 9.13
CA GLU A 67 -0.61 10.89 9.24
C GLU A 67 -0.05 10.86 10.66
N ASP A 68 -0.43 9.86 11.47
CA ASP A 68 0.02 9.72 12.85
C ASP A 68 1.32 8.91 13.01
N GLY A 69 2.04 8.70 11.94
CA GLY A 69 3.29 7.94 11.92
C GLY A 69 3.11 6.43 11.94
N LYS A 70 1.89 5.92 11.77
CA LYS A 70 1.60 4.48 11.73
C LYS A 70 1.26 4.02 10.33
N TRP A 71 1.70 2.82 10.03
CA TRP A 71 1.25 2.11 8.84
C TRP A 71 -0.19 1.66 9.00
N VAL A 72 -0.91 1.54 7.89
CA VAL A 72 -2.30 1.06 7.90
C VAL A 72 -2.43 -0.13 6.97
N MET A 73 -2.95 -1.23 7.48
CA MET A 73 -3.52 -2.30 6.66
C MET A 73 -5.01 -2.01 6.47
N ALA A 74 -5.45 -1.97 5.24
CA ALA A 74 -6.82 -1.65 4.93
C ALA A 74 -7.46 -2.66 3.98
N VAL A 75 -8.79 -2.73 4.00
CA VAL A 75 -9.62 -3.48 3.06
C VAL A 75 -10.84 -2.63 2.70
N TYR A 76 -11.31 -2.74 1.47
CA TYR A 76 -12.58 -2.16 1.06
C TYR A 76 -13.65 -3.26 1.00
N ILE A 77 -14.68 -3.15 1.82
CA ILE A 77 -15.78 -4.12 1.92
C ILE A 77 -16.80 -3.78 0.85
N THR A 78 -16.81 -4.55 -0.22
CA THR A 78 -17.85 -4.49 -1.27
C THR A 78 -18.95 -5.51 -1.01
N LYS A 79 -18.56 -6.70 -0.52
CA LYS A 79 -19.46 -7.80 -0.14
C LYS A 79 -18.99 -8.36 1.20
N PRO A 80 -19.81 -8.35 2.26
CA PRO A 80 -19.40 -8.84 3.58
C PRO A 80 -18.82 -10.26 3.57
N THR A 81 -19.42 -11.16 2.80
CA THR A 81 -18.98 -12.55 2.69
C THR A 81 -17.57 -12.72 2.12
N LYS A 82 -17.18 -11.89 1.16
CA LYS A 82 -15.83 -11.91 0.57
C LYS A 82 -14.80 -11.24 1.47
N ALA A 83 -15.18 -10.19 2.18
CA ALA A 83 -14.28 -9.45 3.05
C ALA A 83 -13.83 -10.24 4.29
N VAL A 84 -14.57 -11.28 4.69
CA VAL A 84 -14.23 -12.13 5.85
C VAL A 84 -12.80 -12.66 5.78
N GLU A 85 -12.38 -13.16 4.62
CA GLU A 85 -11.04 -13.73 4.49
C GLU A 85 -9.96 -12.65 4.63
N SER A 86 -10.12 -11.49 3.98
CA SER A 86 -9.18 -10.36 4.10
C SER A 86 -9.11 -9.83 5.53
N LEU A 87 -10.24 -9.67 6.23
CA LEU A 87 -10.29 -9.24 7.63
C LEU A 87 -9.60 -10.25 8.56
N LYS A 88 -9.84 -11.54 8.35
CA LYS A 88 -9.19 -12.63 9.10
C LYS A 88 -7.67 -12.58 8.95
N TRP A 89 -7.20 -12.30 7.75
CA TRP A 89 -5.78 -12.18 7.49
C TRP A 89 -5.19 -10.88 8.04
N MET A 90 -5.83 -9.77 7.90
CA MET A 90 -5.40 -8.52 8.55
C MET A 90 -5.20 -8.72 10.05
N ARG A 91 -6.13 -9.42 10.71
CA ARG A 91 -5.99 -9.77 12.13
C ARG A 91 -4.77 -10.65 12.39
N ARG A 92 -4.59 -11.72 11.60
CA ARG A 92 -3.46 -12.66 11.77
C ARG A 92 -2.11 -11.99 11.51
N LEU A 93 -2.01 -11.20 10.45
CA LEU A 93 -0.81 -10.44 10.12
C LEU A 93 -0.46 -9.45 11.23
N ASN A 94 -1.44 -8.69 11.72
CA ASN A 94 -1.22 -7.74 12.80
C ASN A 94 -0.69 -8.43 14.07
N VAL A 95 -1.26 -9.57 14.45
CA VAL A 95 -0.76 -10.37 15.60
C VAL A 95 0.65 -10.90 15.33
N ALA A 96 0.95 -11.32 14.09
CA ALA A 96 2.26 -11.86 13.72
C ALA A 96 3.38 -10.81 13.69
N LEU A 97 3.03 -9.51 13.67
CA LEU A 97 3.99 -8.41 13.85
C LEU A 97 4.58 -8.33 15.25
N ASN A 98 3.93 -8.97 16.25
CA ASN A 98 4.42 -9.08 17.62
C ASN A 98 4.78 -7.71 18.24
N ARG A 99 6.08 -7.37 18.39
CA ARG A 99 6.53 -6.09 18.98
C ARG A 99 6.05 -4.86 18.18
N ASP A 100 5.89 -4.99 16.88
CA ASP A 100 5.50 -3.90 15.98
C ASP A 100 3.97 -3.80 15.79
N ILE A 101 3.18 -4.59 16.54
CA ILE A 101 1.71 -4.61 16.44
C ILE A 101 1.06 -3.22 16.58
N ASN A 102 1.63 -2.34 17.40
CA ASN A 102 1.13 -0.99 17.64
C ASN A 102 1.57 0.03 16.57
N ARG A 103 2.46 -0.37 15.67
CA ARG A 103 2.91 0.46 14.54
C ARG A 103 2.00 0.32 13.32
N VAL A 104 1.05 -0.63 13.35
CA VAL A 104 0.13 -0.91 12.25
C VAL A 104 -1.30 -0.87 12.73
N LYS A 105 -2.08 0.03 12.15
CA LYS A 105 -3.54 0.11 12.32
C LYS A 105 -4.24 -0.83 11.34
N ARG A 106 -5.49 -1.16 11.63
CA ARG A 106 -6.38 -1.87 10.70
C ARG A 106 -7.60 -1.01 10.43
N VAL A 107 -7.92 -0.83 9.16
CA VAL A 107 -9.05 -0.02 8.71
C VAL A 107 -9.89 -0.80 7.70
N ALA A 108 -11.20 -0.72 7.82
CA ALA A 108 -12.13 -1.23 6.84
C ALA A 108 -12.94 -0.09 6.26
N PHE A 109 -12.96 0.04 4.94
CA PHE A 109 -13.80 0.97 4.22
C PHE A 109 -15.04 0.24 3.70
N TYR A 110 -16.16 0.93 3.59
CA TYR A 110 -17.37 0.41 2.97
C TYR A 110 -18.18 1.53 2.32
N SER A 111 -19.01 1.20 1.34
CA SER A 111 -19.91 2.16 0.69
C SER A 111 -21.32 2.11 1.30
N ASN A 112 -22.09 3.16 1.08
CA ASN A 112 -23.51 3.22 1.47
C ASN A 112 -24.41 2.17 0.78
N ALA A 113 -23.88 1.43 -0.21
CA ALA A 113 -24.60 0.31 -0.82
C ALA A 113 -24.76 -0.88 0.15
N LEU A 114 -23.94 -0.90 1.23
CA LEU A 114 -24.05 -1.92 2.27
C LEU A 114 -24.85 -1.42 3.44
N ILE A 115 -25.60 -2.31 4.08
CA ILE A 115 -26.30 -2.02 5.32
C ILE A 115 -25.25 -1.92 6.43
N GLU A 116 -25.20 -0.76 7.09
CA GLU A 116 -24.21 -0.47 8.15
C GLU A 116 -24.27 -1.51 9.30
N GLU A 117 -25.46 -2.01 9.62
CA GLU A 117 -25.65 -3.03 10.65
C GLU A 117 -24.96 -4.37 10.30
N ASP A 118 -24.98 -4.77 9.01
CA ASP A 118 -24.31 -5.99 8.53
C ASP A 118 -22.80 -5.83 8.64
N VAL A 119 -22.26 -4.66 8.28
CA VAL A 119 -20.83 -4.36 8.36
C VAL A 119 -20.39 -4.30 9.82
N ASN A 120 -21.15 -3.66 10.69
CA ASN A 120 -20.87 -3.59 12.13
C ASN A 120 -20.92 -4.98 12.77
N THR A 121 -21.86 -5.83 12.35
CA THR A 121 -21.97 -7.21 12.86
C THR A 121 -20.76 -8.03 12.43
N LEU A 122 -20.33 -7.89 11.18
CA LEU A 122 -19.09 -8.52 10.68
C LEU A 122 -17.87 -8.08 11.52
N LEU A 123 -17.74 -6.79 11.80
CA LEU A 123 -16.58 -6.25 12.51
C LEU A 123 -16.54 -6.57 14.01
N LYS A 124 -17.65 -7.01 14.62
CA LYS A 124 -17.64 -7.51 16.00
C LYS A 124 -16.64 -8.68 16.20
N GLU A 125 -16.41 -9.46 15.15
CA GLU A 125 -15.42 -10.55 15.16
C GLU A 125 -13.98 -10.06 14.99
N TYR A 126 -13.80 -8.81 14.54
CA TYR A 126 -12.49 -8.20 14.23
C TYR A 126 -12.25 -6.92 15.04
N PRO A 127 -12.20 -7.01 16.39
CA PRO A 127 -11.99 -5.84 17.23
C PRO A 127 -10.67 -5.15 16.89
N ARG A 128 -10.59 -3.84 17.10
CA ARG A 128 -9.46 -2.98 16.71
C ARG A 128 -9.32 -2.80 15.19
N THR A 129 -10.41 -2.95 14.45
CA THR A 129 -10.49 -2.53 13.04
C THR A 129 -11.40 -1.34 12.98
N ASP A 130 -10.86 -0.20 12.59
CA ASP A 130 -11.61 1.03 12.46
C ASP A 130 -12.46 0.98 11.19
N LEU A 131 -13.65 1.57 11.22
CA LEU A 131 -14.61 1.55 10.13
C LEU A 131 -14.79 2.94 9.53
N ILE A 132 -14.67 3.06 8.22
CA ILE A 132 -14.87 4.31 7.49
C ILE A 132 -15.90 4.10 6.38
N ASN A 133 -16.92 4.94 6.38
CA ASN A 133 -17.93 4.96 5.33
C ASN A 133 -17.48 5.84 4.15
N ASP A 134 -17.31 5.25 2.98
CA ASP A 134 -17.13 5.96 1.71
C ASP A 134 -18.49 6.28 1.10
N LYS A 135 -19.18 7.28 1.68
CA LYS A 135 -20.57 7.63 1.36
C LYS A 135 -20.85 7.82 -0.13
N ASN A 136 -19.89 8.35 -0.85
CA ASN A 136 -20.04 8.70 -2.26
C ASN A 136 -19.37 7.68 -3.22
N GLY A 137 -18.74 6.63 -2.69
CA GLY A 137 -17.99 5.67 -3.51
C GLY A 137 -16.78 6.28 -4.23
N ILE A 138 -16.26 7.40 -3.70
CA ILE A 138 -15.11 8.08 -4.33
C ILE A 138 -13.86 7.27 -4.17
N LEU A 139 -13.63 6.73 -2.95
CA LEU A 139 -12.44 5.96 -2.65
C LEU A 139 -12.37 4.68 -3.49
N ILE A 140 -13.46 3.92 -3.60
CA ILE A 140 -13.46 2.69 -4.40
C ILE A 140 -13.14 2.98 -5.87
N ASN A 141 -13.65 4.09 -6.42
CA ASN A 141 -13.35 4.51 -7.78
C ASN A 141 -11.86 4.88 -7.96
N VAL A 142 -11.25 5.54 -6.96
CA VAL A 142 -9.82 5.86 -6.98
C VAL A 142 -8.98 4.60 -6.88
N LEU A 143 -9.32 3.68 -5.97
CA LEU A 143 -8.66 2.38 -5.83
C LEU A 143 -8.72 1.60 -7.14
N GLN A 144 -9.90 1.52 -7.77
CA GLN A 144 -10.10 0.79 -9.03
C GLN A 144 -9.27 1.35 -10.19
N ARG A 145 -9.18 2.69 -10.32
CA ARG A 145 -8.36 3.32 -11.39
C ARG A 145 -6.86 3.06 -11.21
N ASN A 146 -6.41 2.99 -9.95
CA ASN A 146 -4.99 2.86 -9.61
C ASN A 146 -4.53 1.42 -9.39
N SER A 147 -5.42 0.45 -9.46
CA SER A 147 -5.10 -0.99 -9.35
C SER A 147 -5.07 -1.67 -10.71
N PHE A 148 -4.46 -2.86 -10.75
CA PHE A 148 -4.47 -3.77 -11.91
C PHE A 148 -5.52 -4.88 -11.78
N ILE A 149 -6.20 -4.96 -10.63
CA ILE A 149 -7.22 -5.96 -10.32
C ILE A 149 -8.58 -5.29 -10.12
N ASP A 150 -9.64 -6.09 -10.11
CA ASP A 150 -10.97 -5.59 -9.75
C ASP A 150 -11.13 -5.49 -8.23
N MET A 151 -10.99 -4.26 -7.72
CA MET A 151 -11.12 -3.96 -6.30
C MET A 151 -12.52 -4.28 -5.74
N ASN A 152 -13.55 -4.28 -6.59
CA ASN A 152 -14.92 -4.59 -6.18
C ASN A 152 -15.13 -6.10 -5.96
N GLU A 153 -14.45 -6.92 -6.73
CA GLU A 153 -14.63 -8.37 -6.66
C GLU A 153 -13.63 -9.03 -5.71
N GLU A 154 -12.39 -8.52 -5.62
CA GLU A 154 -11.29 -9.22 -4.96
C GLU A 154 -11.14 -8.86 -3.47
N ASN A 155 -11.59 -7.68 -3.02
CA ASN A 155 -11.40 -7.18 -1.65
C ASN A 155 -9.95 -7.34 -1.14
N PRO A 156 -8.93 -6.84 -1.87
CA PRO A 156 -7.54 -7.01 -1.51
C PRO A 156 -7.20 -6.29 -0.20
N ILE A 157 -6.16 -6.76 0.48
CA ILE A 157 -5.54 -6.02 1.57
C ILE A 157 -4.60 -5.00 0.94
N PHE A 158 -4.74 -3.72 1.26
CA PHE A 158 -3.83 -2.69 0.80
C PHE A 158 -3.15 -1.96 1.96
N ILE A 159 -2.00 -1.39 1.66
CA ILE A 159 -1.13 -0.75 2.64
C ILE A 159 -1.09 0.75 2.37
N ILE A 160 -1.27 1.52 3.46
CA ILE A 160 -1.14 2.96 3.48
C ILE A 160 0.06 3.30 4.36
N ASP A 161 0.91 4.20 3.88
CA ASP A 161 2.11 4.61 4.61
C ASP A 161 1.80 5.58 5.77
N PRO A 162 2.78 5.87 6.64
CA PRO A 162 2.62 6.79 7.76
C PRO A 162 2.30 8.24 7.37
N TYR A 163 2.36 8.58 6.09
CA TYR A 163 1.98 9.88 5.52
C TYR A 163 0.61 9.87 4.85
N GLY A 164 -0.16 8.79 5.01
CA GLY A 164 -1.50 8.66 4.45
C GLY A 164 -1.54 8.34 2.96
N ARG A 165 -0.47 7.84 2.35
CA ARG A 165 -0.40 7.54 0.92
C ARG A 165 -0.60 6.06 0.64
N ALA A 166 -1.37 5.73 -0.40
CA ALA A 166 -1.49 4.37 -0.90
C ALA A 166 -0.16 3.87 -1.45
N VAL A 167 0.30 2.71 -1.00
CA VAL A 167 1.59 2.12 -1.42
C VAL A 167 1.38 0.92 -2.31
N MET A 168 0.82 -0.15 -1.78
CA MET A 168 0.66 -1.43 -2.47
C MET A 168 -0.58 -2.17 -1.99
N TYR A 169 -0.96 -3.18 -2.74
CA TYR A 169 -2.02 -4.11 -2.36
C TYR A 169 -1.58 -5.56 -2.56
N PHE A 170 -2.28 -6.46 -1.89
CA PHE A 170 -2.08 -7.91 -1.95
C PHE A 170 -3.40 -8.55 -2.32
N GLU A 171 -3.38 -9.36 -3.37
CA GLU A 171 -4.54 -10.13 -3.78
C GLU A 171 -4.93 -11.13 -2.68
N PRO A 172 -6.23 -11.33 -2.46
CA PRO A 172 -6.68 -12.32 -1.49
C PRO A 172 -6.23 -13.71 -1.91
N SER A 173 -5.63 -14.43 -0.99
CA SER A 173 -5.26 -15.82 -1.20
C SER A 173 -5.67 -16.65 0.01
N THR A 174 -6.10 -17.85 -0.20
CA THR A 174 -6.34 -18.84 0.87
C THR A 174 -5.05 -19.56 1.26
N ASP A 175 -3.98 -19.38 0.49
CA ASP A 175 -2.72 -20.06 0.73
C ASP A 175 -1.91 -19.38 1.86
N LYS A 176 -1.50 -20.19 2.83
CA LYS A 176 -0.64 -19.77 3.94
C LYS A 176 0.73 -19.26 3.47
N VAL A 177 1.20 -19.65 2.29
CA VAL A 177 2.48 -19.21 1.75
C VAL A 177 2.41 -17.72 1.38
N GLU A 178 1.31 -17.29 0.77
CA GLU A 178 1.11 -15.89 0.40
C GLU A 178 1.14 -14.96 1.62
N TYR A 179 0.61 -15.41 2.75
CA TYR A 179 0.64 -14.63 4.00
C TYR A 179 2.03 -14.43 4.58
N LYS A 180 2.91 -15.42 4.44
CA LYS A 180 4.30 -15.26 4.84
C LYS A 180 4.99 -14.20 4.00
N LYS A 181 4.61 -14.07 2.74
CA LYS A 181 5.11 -13.04 1.83
C LYS A 181 4.63 -11.66 2.28
N ILE A 182 3.33 -11.49 2.54
CA ILE A 182 2.77 -10.24 3.07
C ILE A 182 3.45 -9.84 4.39
N LEU A 183 3.60 -10.79 5.32
CA LEU A 183 4.27 -10.54 6.58
C LEU A 183 5.73 -10.12 6.41
N LYS A 184 6.43 -10.70 5.43
CA LYS A 184 7.81 -10.33 5.11
C LYS A 184 7.89 -8.90 4.60
N ASP A 185 7.01 -8.52 3.68
CA ASP A 185 6.97 -7.17 3.14
C ASP A 185 6.61 -6.15 4.24
N LEU A 186 5.61 -6.42 5.06
CA LEU A 186 5.24 -5.58 6.20
C LEU A 186 6.41 -5.37 7.17
N LYS A 187 7.18 -6.41 7.49
CA LYS A 187 8.34 -6.30 8.38
C LYS A 187 9.49 -5.49 7.80
N VAL A 188 9.55 -5.34 6.50
CA VAL A 188 10.54 -4.48 5.83
C VAL A 188 10.09 -3.03 5.81
N LEU A 189 8.77 -2.79 5.72
CA LEU A 189 8.19 -1.45 5.67
C LEU A 189 8.13 -0.78 7.07
N ILE A 190 7.93 -1.55 8.11
CA ILE A 190 7.75 -1.10 9.51
C ILE A 190 9.10 -0.99 10.21
#